data_d98819994529c63f8c9ef972fd558488
#
_entry.id   d98819994529c63f8c9ef972fd558488
#
_cell.length_a   1.000
_cell.length_b   1.000
_cell.length_c   1.000
_cell.angle_alpha   90.00
_cell.angle_beta   90.00
_cell.angle_gamma   90.00
#
_symmetry.space_group_name_H-M   'P 1'
#
loop_
_entity.id
_entity.type
_entity.pdbx_description
1 polymer ?
#
loop_
_entity_poly.entity_id
_entity_poly.type
_entity_poly.pdbx_seq_one_letter_code
_entity_poly.pdbx_strand_id
1 'polypeptide(L)'
;MKITFIEPTPIPNTMKLHLDETRDPGGRRTYTPESPRYAPSWAREMLTIPGVTSIYHAADFAALERKGSADWAAILREVQTRFGAEGLRADFNLEDENAGAHFGESQVFVQMFRGIPIQIRVKTGASEERIALSARFTKAVTDVASAVLIKERKLTDYGVRYGEPEAIAREVEQELEAAYPQERLDSLVQQAIAHGAGGEFVEQRQKKGQAELLRDLKDEDWRVRYAALEDLAPTAELLPELRAALHDPKLHIRRLAVVYLGDIRTPEAMELLYEAMAASAPAVRRPAGDTLSDIGPPAAAPARTASPTDKRKPVRRPPARLRARPPQAAAPAAVSRARADTPRR
;
A
#
# COMPACT_ATOMS: atom_id res chain seq x y z
N MET A 1 -18.92 -11.10 31.70
CA MET A 1 -18.38 -10.71 30.39
C MET A 1 -16.88 -11.00 30.38
N LYS A 2 -16.41 -11.78 29.42
CA LYS A 2 -14.99 -12.02 29.13
C LYS A 2 -14.72 -11.58 27.71
N ILE A 3 -13.52 -11.11 27.45
CA ILE A 3 -13.06 -10.81 26.10
C ILE A 3 -12.48 -12.10 25.53
N THR A 4 -13.01 -12.56 24.41
CA THR A 4 -12.61 -13.82 23.76
C THR A 4 -11.55 -13.60 22.69
N PHE A 5 -11.54 -12.42 22.05
CA PHE A 5 -10.60 -12.06 21.01
C PHE A 5 -10.56 -10.53 20.82
N ILE A 6 -9.40 -10.01 20.44
CA ILE A 6 -9.22 -8.59 20.07
C ILE A 6 -8.71 -8.52 18.64
N GLU A 7 -9.36 -7.73 17.80
CA GLU A 7 -8.94 -7.49 16.42
C GLU A 7 -8.85 -5.99 16.10
N PRO A 8 -7.87 -5.56 15.32
CA PRO A 8 -7.82 -4.19 14.83
C PRO A 8 -8.96 -3.94 13.85
N THR A 9 -9.49 -2.72 13.86
CA THR A 9 -10.46 -2.28 12.85
C THR A 9 -9.76 -1.47 11.75
N PRO A 10 -10.42 -1.24 10.60
CA PRO A 10 -9.90 -0.32 9.58
C PRO A 10 -9.74 1.13 10.06
N ILE A 11 -10.33 1.47 11.21
CA ILE A 11 -10.23 2.80 11.83
C ILE A 11 -9.03 2.78 12.79
N PRO A 12 -7.97 3.60 12.59
CA PRO A 12 -6.72 3.50 13.35
C PRO A 12 -6.85 3.68 14.85
N ASN A 13 -7.88 4.40 15.30
CA ASN A 13 -8.11 4.68 16.71
C ASN A 13 -9.16 3.78 17.35
N THR A 14 -9.52 2.67 16.70
CA THR A 14 -10.58 1.76 17.18
C THR A 14 -10.09 0.32 17.15
N MET A 15 -10.32 -0.42 18.24
CA MET A 15 -10.11 -1.87 18.36
C MET A 15 -11.43 -2.57 18.62
N LYS A 16 -11.66 -3.72 18.01
CA LYS A 16 -12.84 -4.54 18.24
C LYS A 16 -12.51 -5.65 19.22
N LEU A 17 -13.30 -5.70 20.28
CA LEU A 17 -13.24 -6.69 21.34
C LEU A 17 -14.40 -7.65 21.16
N HIS A 18 -14.16 -8.93 20.93
CA HIS A 18 -15.19 -9.95 20.92
C HIS A 18 -15.50 -10.38 22.35
N LEU A 19 -16.78 -10.49 22.66
CA LEU A 19 -17.28 -10.77 23.98
C LEU A 19 -17.88 -12.18 24.04
N ASP A 20 -17.84 -12.81 25.22
CA ASP A 20 -18.50 -14.09 25.49
C ASP A 20 -20.02 -13.97 25.68
N GLU A 21 -20.54 -12.74 25.75
CA GLU A 21 -21.93 -12.43 25.93
C GLU A 21 -22.49 -11.70 24.72
N THR A 22 -23.66 -12.15 24.25
CA THR A 22 -24.35 -11.51 23.13
C THR A 22 -25.47 -10.64 23.67
N ARG A 23 -25.53 -9.40 23.20
CA ARG A 23 -26.63 -8.50 23.50
C ARG A 23 -27.85 -8.77 22.62
N ASP A 24 -29.03 -8.35 23.09
CA ASP A 24 -30.29 -8.46 22.33
C ASP A 24 -30.15 -7.91 20.90
N PRO A 25 -30.72 -8.59 19.89
CA PRO A 25 -30.66 -8.16 18.50
C PRO A 25 -31.17 -6.73 18.32
N GLY A 26 -30.34 -5.86 17.76
CA GLY A 26 -30.64 -4.44 17.49
C GLY A 26 -30.23 -3.47 18.60
N GLY A 27 -29.82 -3.94 19.78
CA GLY A 27 -29.31 -3.08 20.84
C GLY A 27 -27.93 -2.55 20.56
N ARG A 28 -27.79 -1.27 20.13
CA ARG A 28 -26.52 -0.57 19.91
C ARG A 28 -26.40 0.55 20.94
N ARG A 29 -25.24 0.67 21.60
CA ARG A 29 -24.98 1.77 22.53
C ARG A 29 -23.53 2.21 22.50
N THR A 30 -23.33 3.52 22.58
CA THR A 30 -22.01 4.11 22.82
C THR A 30 -21.95 4.60 24.25
N TYR A 31 -20.84 4.31 24.92
CA TYR A 31 -20.55 4.75 26.28
C TYR A 31 -19.35 5.69 26.25
N THR A 32 -19.46 6.81 26.92
CA THR A 32 -18.40 7.80 27.06
C THR A 32 -18.18 8.16 28.53
N PRO A 33 -17.01 8.71 28.90
CA PRO A 33 -16.74 9.15 30.27
C PRO A 33 -17.76 10.17 30.82
N GLU A 34 -18.39 10.96 29.94
CA GLU A 34 -19.38 11.98 30.34
C GLU A 34 -20.76 11.38 30.68
N SER A 35 -21.04 10.14 30.25
CA SER A 35 -22.33 9.50 30.44
C SER A 35 -22.26 8.13 31.13
N PRO A 36 -21.61 8.01 32.29
CA PRO A 36 -21.31 6.74 32.94
C PRO A 36 -22.54 6.03 33.51
N ARG A 37 -23.66 6.74 33.74
CA ARG A 37 -24.87 6.21 34.42
C ARG A 37 -25.56 5.06 33.69
N TYR A 38 -25.41 5.00 32.37
CA TYR A 38 -26.05 3.99 31.51
C TYR A 38 -25.07 2.90 31.07
N ALA A 39 -23.81 3.01 31.45
CA ALA A 39 -22.79 2.05 31.08
C ALA A 39 -22.79 0.86 32.06
N PRO A 40 -22.72 -0.39 31.59
CA PRO A 40 -22.52 -1.55 32.45
C PRO A 40 -21.17 -1.44 33.19
N SER A 41 -21.02 -2.23 34.28
CA SER A 41 -19.82 -2.15 35.13
C SER A 41 -18.51 -2.29 34.35
N TRP A 42 -18.45 -3.24 33.43
CA TRP A 42 -17.29 -3.49 32.61
C TRP A 42 -16.95 -2.30 31.68
N ALA A 43 -17.96 -1.66 31.08
CA ALA A 43 -17.72 -0.52 30.18
C ALA A 43 -17.26 0.71 30.99
N ARG A 44 -17.80 0.90 32.19
CA ARG A 44 -17.33 1.96 33.09
C ARG A 44 -15.88 1.75 33.48
N GLU A 45 -15.50 0.52 33.78
CA GLU A 45 -14.14 0.14 34.13
C GLU A 45 -13.17 0.36 32.95
N MET A 46 -13.55 -0.06 31.73
CA MET A 46 -12.76 0.22 30.53
C MET A 46 -12.57 1.72 30.25
N LEU A 47 -13.61 2.52 30.47
CA LEU A 47 -13.54 3.98 30.31
C LEU A 47 -12.61 4.67 31.31
N THR A 48 -12.20 3.98 32.39
CA THR A 48 -11.16 4.51 33.30
C THR A 48 -9.74 4.28 32.81
N ILE A 49 -9.54 3.49 31.75
CA ILE A 49 -8.22 3.24 31.18
C ILE A 49 -7.73 4.53 30.51
N PRO A 50 -6.52 5.02 30.87
CA PRO A 50 -5.98 6.23 30.27
C PRO A 50 -5.89 6.13 28.75
N GLY A 51 -6.44 7.13 28.08
CA GLY A 51 -6.44 7.17 26.61
C GLY A 51 -7.67 6.57 25.92
N VAL A 52 -8.55 5.88 26.64
CA VAL A 52 -9.86 5.42 26.10
C VAL A 52 -10.83 6.58 26.07
N THR A 53 -11.47 6.81 24.93
CA THR A 53 -12.41 7.92 24.71
C THR A 53 -13.85 7.46 24.63
N SER A 54 -14.11 6.32 24.01
CA SER A 54 -15.47 5.79 23.88
C SER A 54 -15.47 4.26 23.72
N ILE A 55 -16.63 3.65 23.97
CA ILE A 55 -16.87 2.23 23.74
C ILE A 55 -18.22 2.11 23.02
N TYR A 56 -18.20 1.59 21.81
CA TYR A 56 -19.39 1.20 21.08
C TYR A 56 -19.66 -0.28 21.29
N HIS A 57 -20.84 -0.63 21.79
CA HIS A 57 -21.25 -2.01 22.08
C HIS A 57 -22.42 -2.42 21.21
N ALA A 58 -22.28 -3.51 20.47
CA ALA A 58 -23.33 -4.09 19.63
C ALA A 58 -23.16 -5.61 19.53
N ALA A 59 -24.25 -6.34 19.55
CA ALA A 59 -24.26 -7.80 19.46
C ALA A 59 -23.27 -8.46 20.44
N ASP A 60 -22.29 -9.18 19.94
CA ASP A 60 -21.25 -9.92 20.64
C ASP A 60 -19.87 -9.23 20.66
N PHE A 61 -19.85 -7.92 20.35
CA PHE A 61 -18.59 -7.18 20.32
C PHE A 61 -18.72 -5.76 20.92
N ALA A 62 -17.59 -5.26 21.36
CA ALA A 62 -17.38 -3.86 21.69
C ALA A 62 -16.26 -3.27 20.84
N ALA A 63 -16.45 -2.06 20.31
CA ALA A 63 -15.42 -1.30 19.66
C ALA A 63 -14.88 -0.25 20.63
N LEU A 64 -13.62 -0.39 21.01
CA LEU A 64 -12.90 0.49 21.93
C LEU A 64 -12.20 1.58 21.13
N GLU A 65 -12.50 2.84 21.42
CA GLU A 65 -11.89 4.00 20.77
C GLU A 65 -10.89 4.66 21.70
N ARG A 66 -9.73 5.02 21.15
CA ARG A 66 -8.69 5.76 21.89
C ARG A 66 -8.56 7.20 21.42
N LYS A 67 -7.98 8.05 22.28
CA LYS A 67 -7.42 9.34 21.88
C LYS A 67 -6.25 9.10 20.93
N GLY A 68 -6.17 9.83 19.82
CA GLY A 68 -5.20 9.58 18.74
C GLY A 68 -3.73 9.53 19.17
N SER A 69 -3.36 10.21 20.29
CA SER A 69 -2.02 10.22 20.87
C SER A 69 -1.78 9.13 21.92
N ALA A 70 -2.78 8.31 22.27
CA ALA A 70 -2.65 7.28 23.29
C ALA A 70 -2.03 6.01 22.71
N ASP A 71 -1.23 5.31 23.51
CA ASP A 71 -0.58 4.07 23.10
C ASP A 71 -1.52 2.86 23.24
N TRP A 72 -1.70 2.11 22.13
CA TRP A 72 -2.49 0.88 22.14
C TRP A 72 -1.89 -0.21 23.02
N ALA A 73 -0.56 -0.34 23.06
CA ALA A 73 0.08 -1.36 23.87
C ALA A 73 -0.22 -1.17 25.37
N ALA A 74 -0.19 0.06 25.85
CA ALA A 74 -0.57 0.41 27.22
C ALA A 74 -2.05 0.12 27.50
N ILE A 75 -2.95 0.54 26.61
CA ILE A 75 -4.40 0.33 26.74
C ILE A 75 -4.72 -1.16 26.76
N LEU A 76 -4.19 -1.94 25.81
CA LEU A 76 -4.47 -3.38 25.72
C LEU A 76 -3.91 -4.18 26.87
N ARG A 77 -2.75 -3.78 27.44
CA ARG A 77 -2.22 -4.38 28.66
C ARG A 77 -3.15 -4.17 29.84
N GLU A 78 -3.69 -2.97 30.00
CA GLU A 78 -4.68 -2.67 31.04
C GLU A 78 -5.97 -3.47 30.83
N VAL A 79 -6.45 -3.57 29.60
CA VAL A 79 -7.62 -4.40 29.23
C VAL A 79 -7.38 -5.86 29.60
N GLN A 80 -6.22 -6.42 29.25
CA GLN A 80 -5.86 -7.81 29.58
C GLN A 80 -5.79 -8.05 31.08
N THR A 81 -5.17 -7.14 31.81
CA THR A 81 -5.01 -7.26 33.28
C THR A 81 -6.34 -7.21 33.99
N ARG A 82 -7.27 -6.33 33.57
CA ARG A 82 -8.53 -6.10 34.26
C ARG A 82 -9.63 -7.11 33.86
N PHE A 83 -9.62 -7.58 32.61
CA PHE A 83 -10.69 -8.41 32.07
C PHE A 83 -10.29 -9.86 31.82
N GLY A 84 -9.14 -10.28 32.37
CA GLY A 84 -8.75 -11.69 32.47
C GLY A 84 -8.69 -12.39 31.11
N ALA A 85 -8.04 -11.79 30.15
CA ALA A 85 -7.89 -12.32 28.81
C ALA A 85 -6.80 -13.42 28.76
N GLU A 86 -6.92 -14.42 29.63
CA GLU A 86 -6.12 -15.65 29.56
C GLU A 86 -6.41 -16.35 28.24
N GLY A 87 -5.46 -16.32 27.32
CA GLY A 87 -5.58 -16.94 26.00
C GLY A 87 -6.03 -15.99 24.90
N LEU A 88 -6.01 -14.70 25.10
CA LEU A 88 -6.00 -13.78 23.97
C LEU A 88 -4.81 -14.17 23.10
N ARG A 89 -5.11 -14.93 22.05
CA ARG A 89 -4.28 -14.92 20.86
C ARG A 89 -4.41 -13.49 20.30
N ALA A 90 -3.76 -12.57 21.02
CA ALA A 90 -3.32 -11.38 20.39
C ALA A 90 -2.30 -11.87 19.37
N ASP A 91 -2.64 -11.82 18.10
CA ASP A 91 -1.62 -11.83 17.03
C ASP A 91 -0.77 -10.55 17.16
N PHE A 92 -0.75 -9.96 18.37
CA PHE A 92 0.01 -8.82 18.81
C PHE A 92 1.17 -9.30 19.68
N ASN A 93 2.36 -9.19 19.17
CA ASN A 93 3.55 -9.18 19.99
C ASN A 93 3.53 -7.85 20.77
N LEU A 94 3.14 -7.89 22.05
CA LEU A 94 3.13 -6.71 22.95
C LEU A 94 4.55 -6.17 23.21
N GLU A 95 5.59 -6.90 22.77
CA GLU A 95 6.99 -6.46 22.83
C GLU A 95 7.39 -5.57 21.65
N ASP A 96 6.53 -5.46 20.61
CA ASP A 96 6.75 -4.54 19.50
C ASP A 96 6.03 -3.23 19.83
N GLU A 97 6.75 -2.21 20.26
CA GLU A 97 6.23 -0.88 20.63
C GLU A 97 5.42 -0.21 19.48
N ASN A 98 5.40 -0.84 18.30
CA ASN A 98 4.63 -0.48 17.11
C ASN A 98 3.45 -1.41 16.78
N ALA A 99 3.10 -2.39 17.63
CA ALA A 99 2.08 -3.40 17.33
C ALA A 99 0.64 -2.85 17.19
N GLY A 100 0.40 -1.62 17.54
CA GLY A 100 -0.89 -0.92 17.39
C GLY A 100 -1.06 -0.18 16.06
N ALA A 101 -0.01 -0.08 15.26
CA ALA A 101 -0.04 0.58 13.97
C ALA A 101 0.39 -0.43 12.89
N HIS A 102 -0.58 -0.98 12.20
CA HIS A 102 -0.39 -1.52 10.86
C HIS A 102 0.64 -2.63 10.66
N PHE A 103 0.68 -3.74 11.39
CA PHE A 103 1.50 -4.92 11.01
C PHE A 103 2.82 -4.62 10.24
N GLY A 104 3.47 -3.48 10.52
CA GLY A 104 4.60 -2.96 9.76
C GLY A 104 4.23 -2.48 8.34
N GLU A 105 2.95 -2.16 8.09
CA GLU A 105 2.49 -1.56 6.84
C GLU A 105 2.66 -0.05 6.89
N SER A 106 3.23 0.48 5.83
CA SER A 106 3.34 1.91 5.60
C SER A 106 2.77 2.25 4.24
N GLN A 107 1.95 3.27 4.16
CA GLN A 107 1.49 3.80 2.89
C GLN A 107 2.50 4.81 2.36
N VAL A 108 2.94 4.62 1.13
CA VAL A 108 3.94 5.47 0.50
C VAL A 108 3.29 6.38 -0.52
N PHE A 109 3.64 7.65 -0.44
CA PHE A 109 3.27 8.64 -1.44
C PHE A 109 4.53 9.33 -1.95
N VAL A 110 4.51 9.70 -3.22
CA VAL A 110 5.53 10.58 -3.80
C VAL A 110 4.89 11.89 -4.21
N GLN A 111 5.41 12.98 -3.70
CA GLN A 111 5.01 14.30 -4.13
C GLN A 111 5.68 14.64 -5.44
N MET A 112 4.88 14.95 -6.44
CA MET A 112 5.29 15.23 -7.80
C MET A 112 5.07 16.69 -8.17
N PHE A 113 5.93 17.21 -9.00
CA PHE A 113 5.76 18.50 -9.68
C PHE A 113 5.95 18.29 -11.18
N ARG A 114 4.88 18.38 -11.96
CA ARG A 114 4.90 18.16 -13.42
C ARG A 114 5.64 16.87 -13.83
N GLY A 115 5.30 15.77 -13.21
CA GLY A 115 5.94 14.48 -13.45
C GLY A 115 7.32 14.31 -12.80
N ILE A 116 7.90 15.33 -12.20
CA ILE A 116 9.20 15.28 -11.52
C ILE A 116 8.97 14.95 -10.04
N PRO A 117 9.56 13.90 -9.49
CA PRO A 117 9.49 13.57 -8.06
C PRO A 117 10.18 14.65 -7.21
N ILE A 118 9.57 15.01 -6.08
CA ILE A 118 10.12 16.02 -5.15
C ILE A 118 10.47 15.41 -3.81
N GLN A 119 9.55 14.61 -3.26
CA GLN A 119 9.62 14.17 -1.88
C GLN A 119 8.87 12.85 -1.72
N ILE A 120 9.44 11.95 -0.95
CA ILE A 120 8.79 10.71 -0.51
C ILE A 120 8.11 10.99 0.83
N ARG A 121 6.90 10.47 1.00
CA ARG A 121 6.14 10.50 2.24
C ARG A 121 5.76 9.07 2.63
N VAL A 122 6.20 8.67 3.79
CA VAL A 122 5.88 7.35 4.37
C VAL A 122 4.95 7.56 5.54
N LYS A 123 3.74 7.06 5.44
CA LYS A 123 2.73 7.14 6.50
C LYS A 123 2.60 5.81 7.20
N THR A 124 2.82 5.83 8.50
CA THR A 124 2.68 4.67 9.39
C THR A 124 1.74 5.04 10.51
N GLY A 125 0.49 4.56 10.49
CA GLY A 125 -0.50 4.94 11.48
C GLY A 125 -0.72 6.45 11.55
N ALA A 126 -0.41 7.05 12.70
CA ALA A 126 -0.55 8.49 12.93
C ALA A 126 0.71 9.29 12.54
N SER A 127 1.82 8.63 12.23
CA SER A 127 3.08 9.28 11.88
C SER A 127 3.23 9.44 10.37
N GLU A 128 3.89 10.50 9.95
CA GLU A 128 4.27 10.74 8.54
C GLU A 128 5.72 11.19 8.50
N GLU A 129 6.56 10.39 7.85
CA GLU A 129 7.93 10.77 7.55
C GLU A 129 8.03 11.36 6.15
N ARG A 130 8.88 12.38 6.01
CA ARG A 130 9.07 13.11 4.76
C ARG A 130 10.54 13.14 4.43
N ILE A 131 10.91 12.56 3.31
CA ILE A 131 12.30 12.43 2.88
C ILE A 131 12.45 13.13 1.53
N ALA A 132 13.39 14.08 1.50
CA ALA A 132 13.74 14.79 0.27
C ALA A 132 14.53 13.86 -0.65
N LEU A 133 14.30 13.97 -1.95
CA LEU A 133 15.07 13.26 -2.96
C LEU A 133 16.43 13.93 -3.22
N SER A 134 17.29 13.24 -3.96
CA SER A 134 18.63 13.71 -4.29
C SER A 134 18.64 15.08 -4.99
N ALA A 135 19.80 15.74 -4.96
CA ALA A 135 19.97 17.10 -5.46
C ALA A 135 19.58 17.27 -6.95
N ARG A 136 19.67 16.23 -7.78
CA ARG A 136 19.28 16.31 -9.20
C ARG A 136 17.80 16.53 -9.39
N PHE A 137 16.94 15.91 -8.55
CA PHE A 137 15.49 16.14 -8.56
C PHE A 137 15.15 17.55 -8.07
N THR A 138 15.79 18.01 -7.00
CA THR A 138 15.62 19.37 -6.48
C THR A 138 15.98 20.40 -7.52
N LYS A 139 17.11 20.20 -8.25
CA LYS A 139 17.52 21.07 -9.32
C LYS A 139 16.48 21.11 -10.45
N ALA A 140 16.02 19.96 -10.92
CA ALA A 140 15.01 19.85 -11.97
C ALA A 140 13.73 20.60 -11.61
N VAL A 141 13.22 20.43 -10.39
CA VAL A 141 12.03 21.16 -9.89
C VAL A 141 12.29 22.66 -9.86
N THR A 142 13.48 23.09 -9.40
CA THR A 142 13.82 24.52 -9.33
C THR A 142 13.89 25.16 -10.71
N ASP A 143 14.51 24.47 -11.67
CA ASP A 143 14.61 24.95 -13.06
C ASP A 143 13.21 25.18 -13.67
N VAL A 144 12.28 24.22 -13.51
CA VAL A 144 10.91 24.37 -14.00
C VAL A 144 10.14 25.45 -13.21
N ALA A 145 10.19 25.44 -11.89
CA ALA A 145 9.45 26.37 -11.05
C ALA A 145 9.90 27.82 -11.28
N SER A 146 11.18 28.05 -11.55
CA SER A 146 11.72 29.38 -11.87
C SER A 146 11.26 29.87 -13.24
N ALA A 147 11.13 28.96 -14.22
CA ALA A 147 10.74 29.32 -15.57
C ALA A 147 9.23 29.58 -15.73
N VAL A 148 8.39 28.81 -15.03
CA VAL A 148 6.93 28.84 -15.21
C VAL A 148 6.16 29.48 -14.05
N LEU A 149 6.83 29.83 -12.95
CA LEU A 149 6.27 30.44 -11.73
C LEU A 149 5.12 29.63 -11.08
N ILE A 150 5.01 28.36 -11.43
CA ILE A 150 3.95 27.46 -10.93
C ILE A 150 4.46 26.69 -9.71
N LYS A 151 3.57 26.52 -8.74
CA LYS A 151 3.85 25.78 -7.49
C LYS A 151 2.92 24.58 -7.31
N GLU A 152 2.32 24.09 -8.39
CA GLU A 152 1.44 22.92 -8.34
C GLU A 152 2.20 21.68 -7.89
N ARG A 153 1.60 20.96 -6.93
CA ARG A 153 2.16 19.70 -6.41
C ARG A 153 1.05 18.67 -6.36
N LYS A 154 1.33 17.50 -6.94
CA LYS A 154 0.41 16.36 -6.94
C LYS A 154 1.00 15.27 -6.04
N LEU A 155 0.17 14.67 -5.21
CA LEU A 155 0.56 13.52 -4.41
C LEU A 155 0.16 12.26 -5.16
N THR A 156 1.13 11.40 -5.47
CA THR A 156 0.94 10.13 -6.17
C THR A 156 1.08 8.99 -5.18
N ASP A 157 0.13 8.06 -5.18
CA ASP A 157 0.14 6.88 -4.33
C ASP A 157 1.11 5.83 -4.91
N TYR A 158 2.09 5.42 -4.11
CA TYR A 158 3.09 4.40 -4.43
C TYR A 158 2.80 3.05 -3.74
N GLY A 159 1.61 2.94 -3.15
CA GLY A 159 1.10 1.72 -2.54
C GLY A 159 1.62 1.46 -1.14
N VAL A 160 1.30 0.26 -0.66
CA VAL A 160 1.68 -0.20 0.68
C VAL A 160 3.05 -0.87 0.64
N ARG A 161 3.86 -0.60 1.66
CA ARG A 161 5.17 -1.20 1.88
C ARG A 161 5.25 -1.77 3.29
N TYR A 162 6.20 -2.69 3.50
CA TYR A 162 6.37 -3.41 4.76
C TYR A 162 7.79 -3.25 5.26
N GLY A 163 7.95 -2.69 6.45
CA GLY A 163 9.24 -2.46 7.08
C GLY A 163 9.30 -1.14 7.84
N GLU A 164 10.49 -0.80 8.27
CA GLU A 164 10.76 0.47 8.93
C GLU A 164 10.63 1.65 7.95
N PRO A 165 10.02 2.77 8.35
CA PRO A 165 9.75 3.90 7.46
C PRO A 165 10.98 4.44 6.74
N GLU A 166 12.11 4.55 7.43
CA GLU A 166 13.36 5.00 6.82
C GLU A 166 13.91 4.02 5.76
N ALA A 167 13.80 2.70 6.03
CA ALA A 167 14.23 1.68 5.09
C ALA A 167 13.35 1.69 3.83
N ILE A 168 12.03 1.80 4.02
CA ILE A 168 11.05 1.94 2.94
C ILE A 168 11.37 3.18 2.09
N ALA A 169 11.66 4.31 2.71
CA ALA A 169 11.95 5.53 2.00
C ALA A 169 13.22 5.43 1.15
N ARG A 170 14.28 4.79 1.67
CA ARG A 170 15.52 4.52 0.91
C ARG A 170 15.27 3.56 -0.26
N GLU A 171 14.43 2.54 -0.07
CA GLU A 171 14.03 1.65 -1.17
C GLU A 171 13.31 2.43 -2.27
N VAL A 172 12.34 3.26 -1.92
CA VAL A 172 11.58 4.06 -2.88
C VAL A 172 12.47 5.10 -3.56
N GLU A 173 13.42 5.70 -2.84
CA GLU A 173 14.41 6.60 -3.44
C GLU A 173 15.22 5.88 -4.52
N GLN A 174 15.71 4.67 -4.24
CA GLN A 174 16.45 3.89 -5.23
C GLN A 174 15.59 3.51 -6.44
N GLU A 175 14.32 3.19 -6.24
CA GLU A 175 13.36 2.94 -7.32
C GLU A 175 13.16 4.18 -8.19
N LEU A 176 12.99 5.35 -7.58
CA LEU A 176 12.84 6.62 -8.30
C LEU A 176 14.13 7.00 -9.05
N GLU A 177 15.32 6.77 -8.44
CA GLU A 177 16.59 6.97 -9.11
C GLU A 177 16.75 6.09 -10.36
N ALA A 178 16.23 4.87 -10.32
CA ALA A 178 16.23 3.95 -11.45
C ALA A 178 15.18 4.33 -12.50
N ALA A 179 13.97 4.71 -12.07
CA ALA A 179 12.86 5.06 -12.96
C ALA A 179 13.05 6.40 -13.69
N TYR A 180 13.91 7.28 -13.14
CA TYR A 180 14.17 8.62 -13.70
C TYR A 180 15.67 8.77 -14.04
N PRO A 181 16.20 8.10 -15.08
CA PRO A 181 17.53 8.38 -15.59
C PRO A 181 17.65 9.85 -15.98
N GLN A 182 18.88 10.38 -16.06
CA GLN A 182 19.12 11.83 -16.26
C GLN A 182 18.45 12.34 -17.53
N GLU A 183 18.48 11.56 -18.60
CA GLU A 183 17.88 11.93 -19.90
C GLU A 183 16.35 12.12 -19.78
N ARG A 184 15.68 11.25 -19.01
CA ARG A 184 14.23 11.41 -18.73
C ARG A 184 13.97 12.66 -17.93
N LEU A 185 14.79 12.92 -16.90
CA LEU A 185 14.63 14.08 -16.04
C LEU A 185 14.81 15.38 -16.80
N ASP A 186 15.83 15.45 -17.66
CA ASP A 186 16.11 16.62 -18.51
C ASP A 186 14.99 16.84 -19.54
N SER A 187 14.48 15.77 -20.13
CA SER A 187 13.33 15.83 -21.05
C SER A 187 12.07 16.34 -20.33
N LEU A 188 11.80 15.87 -19.11
CA LEU A 188 10.67 16.36 -18.30
C LEU A 188 10.80 17.86 -18.00
N VAL A 189 12.00 18.33 -17.65
CA VAL A 189 12.25 19.77 -17.40
C VAL A 189 11.93 20.58 -18.64
N GLN A 190 12.45 20.19 -19.81
CA GLN A 190 12.18 20.90 -21.06
C GLN A 190 10.71 20.91 -21.44
N GLN A 191 10.03 19.76 -21.35
CA GLN A 191 8.59 19.66 -21.63
C GLN A 191 7.76 20.51 -20.67
N ALA A 192 8.09 20.49 -19.37
CA ALA A 192 7.39 21.26 -18.36
C ALA A 192 7.56 22.77 -18.56
N ILE A 193 8.74 23.21 -18.98
CA ILE A 193 9.01 24.62 -19.32
C ILE A 193 8.27 25.03 -20.60
N ALA A 194 8.34 24.21 -21.65
CA ALA A 194 7.64 24.47 -22.91
C ALA A 194 6.12 24.50 -22.78
N HIS A 195 5.57 23.67 -21.89
CA HIS A 195 4.13 23.65 -21.59
C HIS A 195 3.64 24.98 -20.96
N GLY A 196 4.50 25.72 -20.29
CA GLY A 196 4.16 27.00 -19.67
C GLY A 196 3.18 26.87 -18.49
N ALA A 197 2.44 27.95 -18.22
CA ALA A 197 1.61 28.07 -17.02
C ALA A 197 0.20 27.44 -17.13
N GLY A 198 -0.21 26.92 -18.28
CA GLY A 198 -1.60 26.52 -18.54
C GLY A 198 -1.82 25.02 -18.62
N GLY A 199 -2.99 24.57 -18.14
CA GLY A 199 -3.48 23.22 -18.36
C GLY A 199 -2.84 22.10 -17.52
N GLU A 200 -3.38 20.89 -17.65
CA GLU A 200 -2.82 19.71 -17.01
C GLU A 200 -1.57 19.24 -17.78
N PHE A 201 -0.47 19.09 -17.07
CA PHE A 201 0.78 18.58 -17.65
C PHE A 201 0.73 17.06 -17.77
N VAL A 202 0.98 16.55 -18.97
CA VAL A 202 1.12 15.11 -19.25
C VAL A 202 2.48 14.88 -19.89
N GLU A 203 3.31 14.03 -19.26
CA GLU A 203 4.61 13.62 -19.79
C GLU A 203 4.46 12.99 -21.18
N GLN A 204 5.12 13.55 -22.17
CA GLN A 204 5.26 12.95 -23.50
C GLN A 204 6.55 12.13 -23.53
N ARG A 205 6.42 10.86 -23.18
CA ARG A 205 7.56 9.94 -23.17
C ARG A 205 7.59 9.13 -24.45
N GLN A 206 8.75 9.14 -25.10
CA GLN A 206 9.03 8.20 -26.17
C GLN A 206 9.26 6.83 -25.52
N LYS A 207 8.25 5.94 -25.59
CA LYS A 207 8.33 4.61 -25.00
C LYS A 207 9.23 3.75 -25.88
N LYS A 208 10.14 3.01 -25.23
CA LYS A 208 10.90 1.94 -25.86
C LYS A 208 9.96 0.86 -26.40
N GLY A 209 10.32 0.21 -27.50
CA GLY A 209 9.59 -0.91 -28.02
C GLY A 209 9.69 -2.13 -27.10
N GLN A 210 8.67 -3.01 -27.12
CA GLN A 210 8.63 -4.20 -26.27
C GLN A 210 9.91 -5.06 -26.41
N ALA A 211 10.39 -5.26 -27.64
CA ALA A 211 11.61 -6.04 -27.91
C ALA A 211 12.88 -5.41 -27.29
N GLU A 212 12.92 -4.09 -27.20
CA GLU A 212 14.02 -3.36 -26.53
C GLU A 212 13.92 -3.53 -25.02
N LEU A 213 12.73 -3.33 -24.44
CA LEU A 213 12.48 -3.52 -23.01
C LEU A 213 12.81 -4.95 -22.56
N LEU A 214 12.45 -5.96 -23.35
CA LEU A 214 12.77 -7.37 -23.06
C LEU A 214 14.30 -7.64 -23.10
N ARG A 215 15.07 -6.91 -23.91
CA ARG A 215 16.53 -6.96 -23.88
C ARG A 215 17.07 -6.29 -22.62
N ASP A 216 16.55 -5.11 -22.28
CA ASP A 216 16.95 -4.32 -21.12
C ASP A 216 16.67 -5.04 -19.79
N LEU A 217 15.68 -5.94 -19.74
CA LEU A 217 15.47 -6.83 -18.58
C LEU A 217 16.65 -7.76 -18.27
N LYS A 218 17.58 -7.94 -19.20
CA LYS A 218 18.75 -8.79 -19.05
C LYS A 218 20.04 -7.99 -18.83
N ASP A 219 19.95 -6.67 -18.69
CA ASP A 219 21.09 -5.80 -18.47
C ASP A 219 21.81 -6.11 -17.14
N GLU A 220 23.12 -5.89 -17.08
CA GLU A 220 23.90 -6.07 -15.86
C GLU A 220 23.51 -5.03 -14.79
N ASP A 221 23.23 -3.79 -15.19
CA ASP A 221 22.74 -2.76 -14.28
C ASP A 221 21.28 -3.00 -13.91
N TRP A 222 21.06 -3.23 -12.63
CA TRP A 222 19.71 -3.42 -12.10
C TRP A 222 18.78 -2.22 -12.32
N ARG A 223 19.32 -1.01 -12.46
CA ARG A 223 18.49 0.19 -12.72
C ARG A 223 17.87 0.13 -14.10
N VAL A 224 18.64 -0.35 -15.09
CA VAL A 224 18.14 -0.58 -16.46
C VAL A 224 17.07 -1.66 -16.44
N ARG A 225 17.31 -2.78 -15.73
CA ARG A 225 16.31 -3.84 -15.59
C ARG A 225 15.02 -3.36 -14.90
N TYR A 226 15.17 -2.56 -13.84
CA TYR A 226 14.02 -1.99 -13.10
C TYR A 226 13.21 -1.05 -13.99
N ALA A 227 13.87 -0.10 -14.67
CA ALA A 227 13.21 0.83 -15.58
C ALA A 227 12.49 0.11 -16.74
N ALA A 228 13.13 -0.94 -17.29
CA ALA A 228 12.52 -1.75 -18.33
C ALA A 228 11.26 -2.49 -17.84
N LEU A 229 11.32 -3.07 -16.64
CA LEU A 229 10.16 -3.73 -16.06
C LEU A 229 9.01 -2.75 -15.77
N GLU A 230 9.33 -1.54 -15.26
CA GLU A 230 8.34 -0.48 -14.99
C GLU A 230 7.63 0.00 -16.26
N ASP A 231 8.35 0.03 -17.39
CA ASP A 231 7.79 0.45 -18.67
C ASP A 231 6.93 -0.62 -19.38
N LEU A 232 7.09 -1.88 -19.01
CA LEU A 232 6.29 -2.97 -19.54
C LEU A 232 4.87 -2.94 -18.94
N ALA A 233 3.87 -3.24 -19.77
CA ALA A 233 2.51 -3.44 -19.30
C ALA A 233 2.36 -4.85 -18.70
N PRO A 234 1.72 -5.03 -17.55
CA PRO A 234 1.50 -6.34 -16.95
C PRO A 234 0.46 -7.16 -17.76
N THR A 235 0.95 -7.99 -18.63
CA THR A 235 0.15 -8.91 -19.46
C THR A 235 0.54 -10.36 -19.22
N ALA A 236 -0.34 -11.29 -19.51
CA ALA A 236 -0.07 -12.72 -19.36
C ALA A 236 1.12 -13.21 -20.21
N GLU A 237 1.42 -12.51 -21.29
CA GLU A 237 2.56 -12.82 -22.16
C GLU A 237 3.92 -12.59 -21.47
N LEU A 238 3.94 -11.78 -20.41
CA LEU A 238 5.17 -11.49 -19.62
C LEU A 238 5.41 -12.47 -18.48
N LEU A 239 4.59 -13.50 -18.31
CA LEU A 239 4.75 -14.45 -17.21
C LEU A 239 6.16 -15.11 -17.15
N PRO A 240 6.80 -15.49 -18.28
CA PRO A 240 8.15 -16.01 -18.26
C PRO A 240 9.19 -15.00 -17.71
N GLU A 241 9.09 -13.74 -18.12
CA GLU A 241 9.95 -12.64 -17.66
C GLU A 241 9.69 -12.30 -16.20
N LEU A 242 8.43 -12.30 -15.77
CA LEU A 242 8.05 -12.06 -14.38
C LEU A 242 8.54 -13.19 -13.47
N ARG A 243 8.53 -14.44 -13.94
CA ARG A 243 9.14 -15.56 -13.22
C ARG A 243 10.63 -15.35 -13.04
N ALA A 244 11.36 -14.94 -14.08
CA ALA A 244 12.76 -14.59 -13.96
C ALA A 244 12.98 -13.41 -13.00
N ALA A 245 12.15 -12.39 -13.07
CA ALA A 245 12.22 -11.22 -12.20
C ALA A 245 11.95 -11.55 -10.72
N LEU A 246 11.17 -12.58 -10.37
CA LEU A 246 11.01 -13.05 -8.99
C LEU A 246 12.32 -13.57 -8.39
N HIS A 247 13.29 -14.00 -9.21
CA HIS A 247 14.59 -14.49 -8.79
C HIS A 247 15.72 -13.46 -8.99
N ASP A 248 15.38 -12.22 -9.38
CA ASP A 248 16.40 -11.18 -9.54
C ASP A 248 17.17 -10.93 -8.23
N PRO A 249 18.50 -10.72 -8.28
CA PRO A 249 19.27 -10.39 -7.08
C PRO A 249 18.78 -9.11 -6.37
N LYS A 250 18.15 -8.17 -7.09
CA LYS A 250 17.64 -6.92 -6.51
C LYS A 250 16.21 -7.06 -6.01
N LEU A 251 16.04 -6.68 -4.74
CA LEU A 251 14.74 -6.72 -4.05
C LEU A 251 13.66 -5.92 -4.78
N HIS A 252 13.99 -4.75 -5.31
CA HIS A 252 13.07 -3.86 -6.02
C HIS A 252 12.41 -4.54 -7.23
N ILE A 253 13.20 -5.30 -7.99
CA ILE A 253 12.73 -6.03 -9.17
C ILE A 253 11.81 -7.19 -8.75
N ARG A 254 12.21 -7.97 -7.73
CA ARG A 254 11.37 -9.06 -7.21
C ARG A 254 10.03 -8.55 -6.71
N ARG A 255 10.03 -7.41 -6.00
CA ARG A 255 8.81 -6.79 -5.48
C ARG A 255 7.90 -6.29 -6.61
N LEU A 256 8.47 -5.62 -7.62
CA LEU A 256 7.69 -5.11 -8.75
C LEU A 256 7.06 -6.27 -9.55
N ALA A 257 7.78 -7.38 -9.69
CA ALA A 257 7.23 -8.59 -10.32
C ALA A 257 6.00 -9.13 -9.57
N VAL A 258 6.01 -9.15 -8.23
CA VAL A 258 4.84 -9.54 -7.42
C VAL A 258 3.64 -8.62 -7.66
N VAL A 259 3.87 -7.31 -7.74
CA VAL A 259 2.80 -6.34 -8.04
C VAL A 259 2.17 -6.64 -9.41
N TYR A 260 2.99 -6.88 -10.42
CA TYR A 260 2.51 -7.18 -11.77
C TYR A 260 1.76 -8.52 -11.87
N LEU A 261 2.22 -9.53 -11.16
CA LEU A 261 1.49 -10.80 -11.06
C LEU A 261 0.11 -10.60 -10.42
N GLY A 262 0.00 -9.71 -9.43
CA GLY A 262 -1.26 -9.32 -8.82
C GLY A 262 -2.22 -8.59 -9.77
N ASP A 263 -1.70 -7.87 -10.74
CA ASP A 263 -2.50 -7.19 -11.78
C ASP A 263 -2.99 -8.17 -12.86
N ILE A 264 -2.16 -9.16 -13.23
CA ILE A 264 -2.46 -10.15 -14.28
C ILE A 264 -3.58 -11.11 -13.87
N ARG A 265 -3.57 -11.62 -12.64
CA ARG A 265 -4.61 -12.45 -12.02
C ARG A 265 -4.99 -13.74 -12.79
N THR A 266 -4.14 -14.26 -13.66
CA THR A 266 -4.37 -15.55 -14.28
C THR A 266 -4.00 -16.70 -13.33
N PRO A 267 -4.48 -17.95 -13.55
CA PRO A 267 -4.09 -19.10 -12.74
C PRO A 267 -2.56 -19.27 -12.66
N GLU A 268 -1.86 -19.07 -13.77
CA GLU A 268 -0.41 -19.18 -13.85
C GLU A 268 0.29 -18.07 -13.04
N ALA A 269 -0.25 -16.83 -13.07
CA ALA A 269 0.24 -15.75 -12.23
C ALA A 269 0.05 -16.06 -10.74
N MET A 270 -1.06 -16.70 -10.38
CA MET A 270 -1.31 -17.12 -9.00
C MET A 270 -0.32 -18.19 -8.53
N GLU A 271 0.08 -19.14 -9.39
CA GLU A 271 1.14 -20.11 -9.07
C GLU A 271 2.46 -19.39 -8.75
N LEU A 272 2.82 -18.37 -9.53
CA LEU A 272 4.02 -17.56 -9.27
C LEU A 272 3.90 -16.73 -7.98
N LEU A 273 2.72 -16.25 -7.63
CA LEU A 273 2.48 -15.60 -6.34
C LEU A 273 2.64 -16.58 -5.16
N TYR A 274 2.18 -17.82 -5.29
CA TYR A 274 2.44 -18.87 -4.29
C TYR A 274 3.94 -19.15 -4.14
N GLU A 275 4.69 -19.18 -5.25
CA GLU A 275 6.15 -19.30 -5.23
C GLU A 275 6.79 -18.11 -4.48
N ALA A 276 6.33 -16.89 -4.76
CA ALA A 276 6.81 -15.68 -4.11
C ALA A 276 6.54 -15.64 -2.59
N MET A 277 5.50 -16.35 -2.09
CA MET A 277 5.26 -16.49 -0.64
C MET A 277 6.36 -17.26 0.09
N ALA A 278 7.17 -18.07 -0.60
CA ALA A 278 8.32 -18.74 -0.04
C ALA A 278 9.59 -17.88 0.02
N ALA A 279 9.54 -16.64 -0.51
CA ALA A 279 10.68 -15.73 -0.52
C ALA A 279 11.14 -15.39 0.92
N SER A 280 12.45 -15.28 1.12
CA SER A 280 13.03 -14.89 2.41
C SER A 280 12.71 -13.43 2.78
N ALA A 281 12.63 -12.54 1.79
CA ALA A 281 12.39 -11.11 1.98
C ALA A 281 10.90 -10.81 2.28
N PRO A 282 10.57 -10.19 3.43
CA PRO A 282 9.19 -9.81 3.77
C PRO A 282 8.54 -8.88 2.74
N ALA A 283 9.33 -7.98 2.13
CA ALA A 283 8.87 -7.05 1.09
C ALA A 283 8.41 -7.72 -0.22
N VAL A 284 8.74 -9.02 -0.40
CA VAL A 284 8.25 -9.86 -1.51
C VAL A 284 7.13 -10.76 -1.03
N ARG A 285 7.33 -11.45 0.08
CA ARG A 285 6.41 -12.45 0.63
C ARG A 285 5.06 -11.86 1.04
N ARG A 286 5.06 -10.71 1.75
CA ARG A 286 3.83 -10.10 2.25
C ARG A 286 2.92 -9.60 1.13
N PRO A 287 3.38 -8.81 0.14
CA PRO A 287 2.56 -8.41 -0.99
C PRO A 287 1.98 -9.60 -1.77
N ALA A 288 2.74 -10.69 -1.93
CA ALA A 288 2.24 -11.91 -2.57
C ALA A 288 1.08 -12.53 -1.78
N GLY A 289 1.21 -12.62 -0.45
CA GLY A 289 0.18 -13.14 0.43
C GLY A 289 -1.08 -12.27 0.46
N ASP A 290 -0.93 -10.96 0.50
CA ASP A 290 -2.04 -10.01 0.49
C ASP A 290 -2.80 -10.08 -0.84
N THR A 291 -2.08 -10.11 -1.96
CA THR A 291 -2.67 -10.26 -3.30
C THR A 291 -3.48 -11.56 -3.42
N LEU A 292 -2.93 -12.68 -2.95
CA LEU A 292 -3.63 -13.98 -2.95
C LEU A 292 -4.86 -13.97 -2.04
N SER A 293 -4.79 -13.26 -0.92
CA SER A 293 -5.92 -13.09 0.00
C SER A 293 -7.06 -12.27 -0.62
N ASP A 294 -6.72 -11.23 -1.38
CA ASP A 294 -7.68 -10.36 -2.05
C ASP A 294 -8.38 -11.04 -3.24
N ILE A 295 -7.67 -11.91 -3.95
CA ILE A 295 -8.24 -12.67 -5.08
C ILE A 295 -9.19 -13.77 -4.58
N GLY A 296 -9.00 -14.24 -3.34
CA GLY A 296 -9.74 -15.35 -2.75
C GLY A 296 -9.20 -16.73 -3.18
N PRO A 297 -9.63 -17.82 -2.53
CA PRO A 297 -9.15 -19.15 -2.86
C PRO A 297 -9.69 -19.53 -4.25
N PRO A 298 -8.82 -19.97 -5.19
CA PRO A 298 -9.29 -20.64 -6.39
C PRO A 298 -10.05 -21.92 -5.99
N ALA A 299 -11.05 -22.31 -6.76
CA ALA A 299 -11.89 -23.48 -6.49
C ALA A 299 -11.13 -24.81 -6.35
N ALA A 300 -9.82 -24.82 -6.59
CA ALA A 300 -8.90 -25.95 -6.38
C ALA A 300 -7.52 -25.38 -5.98
N ALA A 301 -7.37 -24.89 -4.75
CA ALA A 301 -6.03 -24.59 -4.24
C ALA A 301 -5.32 -25.93 -3.96
N PRO A 302 -4.09 -26.17 -4.48
CA PRO A 302 -3.25 -27.23 -3.97
C PRO A 302 -3.06 -27.00 -2.47
N ALA A 303 -3.13 -28.06 -1.70
CA ALA A 303 -3.05 -28.04 -0.24
C ALA A 303 -1.92 -27.11 0.20
N ARG A 304 -2.28 -26.10 0.99
CA ARG A 304 -1.35 -25.15 1.58
C ARG A 304 -0.33 -25.92 2.42
N THR A 305 0.80 -26.25 1.83
CA THR A 305 2.00 -26.59 2.61
C THR A 305 2.51 -25.26 3.16
N ALA A 306 2.03 -24.94 4.36
CA ALA A 306 2.54 -23.81 5.12
C ALA A 306 4.06 -23.90 5.20
N SER A 307 4.74 -22.80 4.88
CA SER A 307 6.18 -22.70 5.14
C SER A 307 6.44 -23.05 6.61
N PRO A 308 7.33 -23.98 6.94
CA PRO A 308 7.53 -24.45 8.30
C PRO A 308 8.09 -23.39 9.26
N THR A 309 8.48 -22.23 8.76
CA THR A 309 9.19 -21.19 9.52
C THR A 309 8.35 -19.97 9.85
N ASP A 310 7.17 -19.80 9.25
CA ASP A 310 6.31 -18.65 9.59
C ASP A 310 5.21 -19.09 10.55
N LYS A 311 5.41 -18.83 11.85
CA LYS A 311 4.43 -19.11 12.92
C LYS A 311 3.19 -18.20 12.84
N ARG A 312 3.07 -17.36 11.81
CA ARG A 312 1.99 -16.40 11.64
C ARG A 312 1.02 -16.89 10.57
N LYS A 313 -0.16 -17.31 11.01
CA LYS A 313 -1.28 -17.63 10.10
C LYS A 313 -1.67 -16.36 9.32
N PRO A 314 -2.02 -16.47 8.02
CA PRO A 314 -2.54 -15.35 7.27
C PRO A 314 -3.84 -14.88 7.94
N VAL A 315 -3.86 -13.61 8.36
CA VAL A 315 -5.05 -12.94 8.87
C VAL A 315 -5.99 -12.73 7.68
N ARG A 316 -7.23 -13.19 7.78
CA ARG A 316 -8.28 -12.84 6.82
C ARG A 316 -8.53 -11.34 6.92
N ARG A 317 -8.04 -10.60 5.96
CA ARG A 317 -8.37 -9.18 5.77
C ARG A 317 -9.64 -9.05 4.94
N PRO A 318 -10.56 -8.12 5.27
CA PRO A 318 -11.57 -7.72 4.30
C PRO A 318 -10.86 -7.08 3.10
N PRO A 319 -11.41 -7.23 1.86
CA PRO A 319 -10.73 -6.80 0.64
C PRO A 319 -10.40 -5.31 0.73
N ALA A 320 -9.12 -4.99 0.83
CA ALA A 320 -8.65 -3.65 0.56
C ALA A 320 -8.97 -3.37 -0.90
N ARG A 321 -9.77 -2.35 -1.17
CA ARG A 321 -10.01 -1.91 -2.53
C ARG A 321 -8.65 -1.58 -3.12
N LEU A 322 -8.17 -2.43 -4.02
CA LEU A 322 -7.06 -2.13 -4.90
C LEU A 322 -7.40 -0.80 -5.58
N ARG A 323 -6.78 0.27 -5.11
CA ARG A 323 -6.89 1.56 -5.80
C ARG A 323 -6.13 1.40 -7.09
N ALA A 324 -6.90 1.50 -8.15
CA ALA A 324 -6.42 1.48 -9.50
C ALA A 324 -5.17 2.37 -9.63
N ARG A 325 -4.13 1.81 -10.23
CA ARG A 325 -3.06 2.55 -10.89
C ARG A 325 -3.72 3.70 -11.66
N PRO A 326 -3.22 4.93 -11.63
CA PRO A 326 -3.78 6.00 -12.44
C PRO A 326 -3.91 5.50 -13.88
N PRO A 327 -5.03 5.75 -14.56
CA PRO A 327 -5.27 5.20 -15.89
C PRO A 327 -4.11 5.61 -16.80
N GLN A 328 -3.42 4.61 -17.37
CA GLN A 328 -2.55 4.86 -18.50
C GLN A 328 -3.46 5.49 -19.56
N ALA A 329 -3.09 6.69 -20.02
CA ALA A 329 -3.84 7.41 -21.03
C ALA A 329 -4.21 6.44 -22.16
N ALA A 330 -5.52 6.25 -22.35
CA ALA A 330 -6.04 5.43 -23.44
C ALA A 330 -5.44 5.93 -24.74
N ALA A 331 -4.93 5.02 -25.57
CA ALA A 331 -4.48 5.33 -26.90
C ALA A 331 -5.62 6.04 -27.65
N PRO A 332 -5.35 7.14 -28.38
CA PRO A 332 -6.38 7.84 -29.12
C PRO A 332 -7.00 6.87 -30.14
N ALA A 333 -8.31 6.70 -30.05
CA ALA A 333 -9.09 5.94 -31.01
C ALA A 333 -8.79 6.46 -32.42
N ALA A 334 -8.44 5.55 -33.33
CA ALA A 334 -8.22 5.85 -34.72
C ALA A 334 -9.46 6.56 -35.30
N VAL A 335 -9.29 7.83 -35.66
CA VAL A 335 -10.33 8.60 -36.34
C VAL A 335 -10.50 8.01 -37.74
N SER A 336 -11.57 7.24 -37.93
CA SER A 336 -12.04 6.79 -39.24
C SER A 336 -12.40 8.04 -40.06
N ARG A 337 -11.61 8.30 -41.10
CA ARG A 337 -11.93 9.33 -42.09
C ARG A 337 -13.18 8.88 -42.89
N ALA A 338 -14.33 9.37 -42.48
CA ALA A 338 -15.50 9.36 -43.34
C ALA A 338 -15.26 10.31 -44.53
N ARG A 339 -15.31 9.76 -45.74
CA ARG A 339 -15.32 10.52 -47.00
C ARG A 339 -16.55 11.38 -47.02
N ALA A 340 -16.35 12.69 -47.15
CA ALA A 340 -17.42 13.63 -47.49
C ALA A 340 -17.69 13.50 -49.01
N ASP A 341 -18.87 12.98 -49.35
CA ASP A 341 -19.47 13.11 -50.64
C ASP A 341 -19.91 14.54 -50.84
N THR A 342 -19.48 15.13 -51.94
CA THR A 342 -19.88 16.45 -52.39
C THR A 342 -21.11 16.28 -53.32
N PRO A 343 -22.23 16.97 -53.11
CA PRO A 343 -23.23 17.10 -54.16
C PRO A 343 -22.94 18.38 -54.99
N ARG A 344 -22.89 18.17 -56.30
CA ARG A 344 -22.96 19.23 -57.31
C ARG A 344 -24.33 19.95 -57.24
N ARG A 345 -24.33 21.25 -57.15
CA ARG A 345 -24.98 22.24 -58.05
C ARG A 345 -24.62 23.65 -57.56
#